data_db2b9ce6895de5feae51bd77bd30d8a1
#
_entry.id   db2b9ce6895de5feae51bd77bd30d8a1
#
_cell.length_a   1.000
_cell.length_b   1.000
_cell.length_c   1.000
_cell.angle_alpha   90.00
_cell.angle_beta   90.00
_cell.angle_gamma   90.00
#
_symmetry.space_group_name_H-M   'P 1'
#
loop_
_entity.id
_entity.type
_entity.pdbx_description
1 polymer ?
#
loop_
_entity_poly.entity_id
_entity_poly.type
_entity_poly.pdbx_seq_one_letter_code
_entity_poly.pdbx_strand_id
1 'polypeptide(L)'
;MNEDTHSKLMAIKQSFRLFMDGTTSRSMAQKGIGYKINWGVPFHELRKMAAPYAPNYELAIELWKENIRECKIMATLIMPPERMSPELADVWTEQPLQQEMAEMLAFNLLQHVDFAPALAYQWMAGDRMDRQICAYQLLARLFMKGCEPNERGLDEYLDQVSVALQSDNLGVRHAASASLQKLAMLGDSYEQRVDQLLARLQAP
;
A
#
# COMPACT_ATOMS: atom_id res chain seq x y z
N MET A 1 -23.06 -6.55 11.75
CA MET A 1 -23.12 -5.14 11.27
C MET A 1 -24.33 -4.47 11.89
N ASN A 2 -24.17 -3.33 12.54
CA ASN A 2 -25.28 -2.56 13.08
C ASN A 2 -26.01 -1.79 11.97
N GLU A 3 -27.23 -1.28 12.24
CA GLU A 3 -28.08 -0.61 11.24
C GLU A 3 -27.47 0.72 10.76
N ASP A 4 -26.79 1.47 11.61
CA ASP A 4 -26.09 2.73 11.26
C ASP A 4 -24.92 2.46 10.29
N THR A 5 -24.08 1.45 10.58
CA THR A 5 -22.97 1.06 9.68
C THR A 5 -23.50 0.58 8.33
N HIS A 6 -24.60 -0.18 8.31
CA HIS A 6 -25.22 -0.61 7.05
C HIS A 6 -25.71 0.57 6.23
N SER A 7 -26.40 1.51 6.86
CA SER A 7 -26.91 2.72 6.20
C SER A 7 -25.78 3.54 5.59
N LYS A 8 -24.68 3.76 6.33
CA LYS A 8 -23.48 4.45 5.84
C LYS A 8 -22.83 3.73 4.66
N LEU A 9 -22.67 2.40 4.74
CA LEU A 9 -22.13 1.59 3.65
C LEU A 9 -22.96 1.75 2.36
N MET A 10 -24.28 1.68 2.48
CA MET A 10 -25.19 1.83 1.32
C MET A 10 -25.14 3.24 0.74
N ALA A 11 -25.10 4.28 1.57
CA ALA A 11 -24.98 5.67 1.13
C ALA A 11 -23.65 5.91 0.37
N ILE A 12 -22.55 5.38 0.87
CA ILE A 12 -21.23 5.42 0.20
C ILE A 12 -21.30 4.74 -1.18
N LYS A 13 -21.82 3.52 -1.24
CA LYS A 13 -21.91 2.77 -2.51
C LYS A 13 -22.79 3.49 -3.54
N GLN A 14 -23.85 4.16 -3.11
CA GLN A 14 -24.70 4.94 -3.99
C GLN A 14 -23.99 6.19 -4.51
N SER A 15 -23.18 6.84 -3.68
CA SER A 15 -22.47 8.07 -4.04
C SER A 15 -21.37 7.86 -5.10
N PHE A 16 -20.82 6.66 -5.25
CA PHE A 16 -19.83 6.37 -6.31
C PHE A 16 -20.38 6.67 -7.72
N ARG A 17 -21.69 6.50 -7.93
CA ARG A 17 -22.33 6.77 -9.22
C ARG A 17 -22.24 8.24 -9.64
N LEU A 18 -22.11 9.15 -8.68
CA LEU A 18 -22.01 10.59 -8.95
C LEU A 18 -20.64 10.99 -9.51
N PHE A 19 -19.61 10.18 -9.25
CA PHE A 19 -18.21 10.45 -9.60
C PHE A 19 -17.62 9.36 -10.49
N MET A 20 -18.43 8.45 -11.02
CA MET A 20 -17.94 7.34 -11.82
C MET A 20 -17.31 7.83 -13.13
N ASP A 21 -16.18 7.21 -13.50
CA ASP A 21 -15.50 7.42 -14.77
C ASP A 21 -15.27 6.09 -15.48
N GLY A 22 -16.15 5.79 -16.42
CA GLY A 22 -16.08 4.57 -17.21
C GLY A 22 -14.84 4.50 -18.12
N THR A 23 -14.24 5.63 -18.49
CA THR A 23 -13.02 5.68 -19.27
C THR A 23 -11.84 5.23 -18.43
N THR A 24 -11.72 5.77 -17.22
CA THR A 24 -10.70 5.37 -16.25
C THR A 24 -10.83 3.88 -15.88
N SER A 25 -12.04 3.42 -15.55
CA SER A 25 -12.29 2.01 -15.22
C SER A 25 -11.88 1.06 -16.37
N ARG A 26 -12.23 1.42 -17.60
CA ARG A 26 -11.86 0.65 -18.81
C ARG A 26 -10.34 0.65 -19.05
N SER A 27 -9.70 1.80 -18.91
CA SER A 27 -8.24 1.92 -19.03
C SER A 27 -7.51 1.06 -18.01
N MET A 28 -8.00 1.02 -16.76
CA MET A 28 -7.44 0.15 -15.71
C MET A 28 -7.57 -1.33 -16.08
N ALA A 29 -8.74 -1.76 -16.55
CA ALA A 29 -8.97 -3.14 -16.97
C ALA A 29 -8.06 -3.54 -18.14
N GLN A 30 -7.85 -2.65 -19.13
CA GLN A 30 -6.93 -2.89 -20.26
C GLN A 30 -5.48 -3.02 -19.83
N LYS A 31 -5.08 -2.40 -18.72
CA LYS A 31 -3.74 -2.53 -18.12
C LYS A 31 -3.60 -3.72 -17.18
N GLY A 32 -4.59 -4.62 -17.15
CA GLY A 32 -4.56 -5.83 -16.32
C GLY A 32 -4.93 -5.59 -14.84
N ILE A 33 -5.43 -4.41 -14.49
CA ILE A 33 -5.91 -4.12 -13.14
C ILE A 33 -7.34 -4.63 -13.03
N GLY A 34 -7.51 -5.86 -12.53
CA GLY A 34 -8.78 -6.57 -12.48
C GLY A 34 -9.46 -6.46 -11.12
N TYR A 35 -10.48 -5.61 -11.00
CA TYR A 35 -11.43 -5.61 -9.89
C TYR A 35 -12.76 -6.21 -10.34
N LYS A 36 -13.48 -6.88 -9.44
CA LYS A 36 -14.82 -7.39 -9.75
C LYS A 36 -15.77 -6.23 -10.09
N ILE A 37 -15.69 -5.15 -9.32
CA ILE A 37 -16.42 -3.90 -9.55
C ILE A 37 -15.43 -2.75 -9.39
N ASN A 38 -15.42 -1.85 -10.39
CA ASN A 38 -14.61 -0.65 -10.43
C ASN A 38 -15.41 0.47 -11.10
N TRP A 39 -15.75 1.49 -10.35
CA TRP A 39 -16.48 2.66 -10.84
C TRP A 39 -15.56 3.71 -11.50
N GLY A 40 -14.23 3.56 -11.32
CA GLY A 40 -13.24 4.52 -11.84
C GLY A 40 -13.23 5.85 -11.10
N VAL A 41 -13.77 5.91 -9.88
CA VAL A 41 -13.78 7.16 -9.09
C VAL A 41 -12.35 7.59 -8.80
N PRO A 42 -11.99 8.86 -9.13
CA PRO A 42 -10.64 9.37 -8.85
C PRO A 42 -10.32 9.39 -7.35
N PHE A 43 -9.05 9.13 -7.01
CA PHE A 43 -8.61 9.03 -5.61
C PHE A 43 -8.91 10.30 -4.79
N HIS A 44 -8.74 11.49 -5.37
CA HIS A 44 -9.01 12.74 -4.67
C HIS A 44 -10.48 12.91 -4.28
N GLU A 45 -11.42 12.37 -5.08
CA GLU A 45 -12.84 12.34 -4.73
C GLU A 45 -13.11 11.32 -3.64
N LEU A 46 -12.49 10.13 -3.69
CA LEU A 46 -12.60 9.13 -2.61
C LEU A 46 -12.11 9.69 -1.27
N ARG A 47 -11.04 10.48 -1.26
CA ARG A 47 -10.58 11.18 -0.05
C ARG A 47 -11.60 12.15 0.51
N LYS A 48 -12.23 12.95 -0.35
CA LYS A 48 -13.30 13.87 0.07
C LYS A 48 -14.50 13.11 0.63
N MET A 49 -14.88 12.02 -0.05
CA MET A 49 -15.99 11.17 0.37
C MET A 49 -15.73 10.46 1.69
N ALA A 50 -14.48 10.04 1.95
CA ALA A 50 -14.09 9.36 3.18
C ALA A 50 -14.07 10.30 4.41
N ALA A 51 -13.72 11.58 4.22
CA ALA A 51 -13.49 12.53 5.31
C ALA A 51 -14.64 12.63 6.34
N PRO A 52 -15.93 12.65 5.95
CA PRO A 52 -17.04 12.70 6.91
C PRO A 52 -17.24 11.42 7.74
N TYR A 53 -16.64 10.31 7.31
CA TYR A 53 -16.81 9.00 7.93
C TYR A 53 -15.60 8.57 8.79
N ALA A 54 -14.44 9.19 8.59
CA ALA A 54 -13.21 8.87 9.31
C ALA A 54 -13.13 9.57 10.67
N PRO A 55 -12.57 8.92 11.72
CA PRO A 55 -12.22 7.50 11.79
C PRO A 55 -13.43 6.62 12.13
N ASN A 56 -13.54 5.44 11.54
CA ASN A 56 -14.62 4.50 11.85
C ASN A 56 -14.20 3.05 11.56
N TYR A 57 -13.90 2.31 12.62
CA TYR A 57 -13.41 0.94 12.53
C TYR A 57 -14.45 -0.01 11.91
N GLU A 58 -15.69 0.00 12.41
CA GLU A 58 -16.75 -0.92 11.97
C GLU A 58 -17.07 -0.72 10.49
N LEU A 59 -17.15 0.54 10.05
CA LEU A 59 -17.40 0.86 8.65
C LEU A 59 -16.21 0.46 7.76
N ALA A 60 -14.98 0.66 8.21
CA ALA A 60 -13.79 0.26 7.46
C ALA A 60 -13.74 -1.26 7.24
N ILE A 61 -14.06 -2.05 8.27
CA ILE A 61 -14.15 -3.52 8.16
C ILE A 61 -15.21 -3.94 7.14
N GLU A 62 -16.39 -3.33 7.16
CA GLU A 62 -17.46 -3.68 6.22
C GLU A 62 -17.13 -3.24 4.78
N LEU A 63 -16.53 -2.07 4.60
CA LEU A 63 -16.05 -1.61 3.30
C LEU A 63 -14.98 -2.52 2.72
N TRP A 64 -14.05 -3.03 3.55
CA TRP A 64 -12.99 -3.93 3.07
C TRP A 64 -13.51 -5.28 2.58
N LYS A 65 -14.59 -5.78 3.15
CA LYS A 65 -15.27 -7.03 2.71
C LYS A 65 -15.90 -6.91 1.32
N GLU A 66 -16.23 -5.70 0.89
CA GLU A 66 -16.82 -5.47 -0.42
C GLU A 66 -15.79 -5.71 -1.53
N ASN A 67 -16.17 -6.47 -2.56
CA ASN A 67 -15.29 -6.69 -3.71
C ASN A 67 -15.44 -5.55 -4.75
N ILE A 68 -15.34 -4.33 -4.25
CA ILE A 68 -15.45 -3.07 -4.99
C ILE A 68 -14.17 -2.26 -4.71
N ARG A 69 -13.48 -1.82 -5.78
CA ARG A 69 -12.23 -1.05 -5.67
C ARG A 69 -12.36 0.14 -4.73
N GLU A 70 -13.37 0.96 -4.96
CA GLU A 70 -13.60 2.20 -4.22
C GLU A 70 -13.88 1.94 -2.73
N CYS A 71 -14.63 0.88 -2.41
CA CYS A 71 -14.88 0.47 -1.02
C CYS A 71 -13.59 0.11 -0.30
N LYS A 72 -12.71 -0.66 -0.94
CA LYS A 72 -11.41 -1.03 -0.34
C LYS A 72 -10.50 0.18 -0.15
N ILE A 73 -10.44 1.10 -1.12
CA ILE A 73 -9.66 2.34 -0.95
C ILE A 73 -10.24 3.17 0.20
N MET A 74 -11.56 3.34 0.28
CA MET A 74 -12.18 4.07 1.39
C MET A 74 -11.94 3.39 2.73
N ALA A 75 -11.92 2.06 2.79
CA ALA A 75 -11.58 1.33 4.01
C ALA A 75 -10.20 1.74 4.54
N THR A 76 -9.20 1.88 3.65
CA THR A 76 -7.85 2.33 4.04
C THR A 76 -7.80 3.77 4.54
N LEU A 77 -8.74 4.63 4.09
CA LEU A 77 -8.83 6.03 4.49
C LEU A 77 -9.61 6.24 5.80
N ILE A 78 -10.54 5.33 6.11
CA ILE A 78 -11.48 5.44 7.24
C ILE A 78 -11.00 4.65 8.46
N MET A 79 -10.21 3.58 8.26
CA MET A 79 -9.68 2.76 9.33
C MET A 79 -8.81 3.60 10.28
N PRO A 80 -9.13 3.65 11.58
CA PRO A 80 -8.24 4.27 12.56
C PRO A 80 -6.96 3.45 12.71
N PRO A 81 -5.76 4.04 12.50
CA PRO A 81 -4.49 3.31 12.54
C PRO A 81 -4.24 2.60 13.87
N GLU A 82 -4.66 3.18 14.98
CA GLU A 82 -4.53 2.63 16.33
C GLU A 82 -5.40 1.38 16.58
N ARG A 83 -6.36 1.11 15.70
CA ARG A 83 -7.21 -0.09 15.73
C ARG A 83 -6.75 -1.16 14.74
N MET A 84 -5.75 -0.84 13.90
CA MET A 84 -5.12 -1.82 13.02
C MET A 84 -4.13 -2.67 13.82
N SER A 85 -4.17 -3.99 13.63
CA SER A 85 -3.19 -4.91 14.21
C SER A 85 -2.45 -5.68 13.11
N PRO A 86 -1.28 -6.31 13.40
CA PRO A 86 -0.59 -7.18 12.45
C PRO A 86 -1.51 -8.29 11.92
N GLU A 87 -2.31 -8.93 12.78
CA GLU A 87 -3.23 -9.99 12.40
C GLU A 87 -4.32 -9.48 11.46
N LEU A 88 -4.84 -8.27 11.71
CA LEU A 88 -5.82 -7.65 10.83
C LEU A 88 -5.21 -7.28 9.48
N ALA A 89 -3.95 -6.84 9.45
CA ALA A 89 -3.23 -6.60 8.21
C ALA A 89 -3.04 -7.90 7.40
N ASP A 90 -2.77 -9.01 8.07
CA ASP A 90 -2.70 -10.32 7.44
C ASP A 90 -4.06 -10.77 6.89
N VAL A 91 -5.15 -10.56 7.63
CA VAL A 91 -6.52 -10.84 7.15
C VAL A 91 -6.87 -9.97 5.94
N TRP A 92 -6.53 -8.67 5.97
CA TRP A 92 -6.80 -7.77 4.85
C TRP A 92 -6.01 -8.12 3.58
N THR A 93 -4.88 -8.78 3.74
CA THR A 93 -4.03 -9.24 2.65
C THR A 93 -4.07 -10.76 2.43
N GLU A 94 -5.02 -11.48 3.02
CA GLU A 94 -5.19 -12.93 2.80
C GLU A 94 -5.38 -13.24 1.31
N GLN A 95 -6.28 -12.52 0.66
CA GLN A 95 -6.43 -12.59 -0.80
C GLN A 95 -5.40 -11.67 -1.48
N PRO A 96 -4.81 -12.10 -2.60
CA PRO A 96 -3.85 -11.27 -3.34
C PRO A 96 -4.43 -9.91 -3.71
N LEU A 97 -3.67 -8.86 -3.41
CA LEU A 97 -4.04 -7.48 -3.73
C LEU A 97 -3.62 -7.12 -5.16
N GLN A 98 -4.42 -6.29 -5.82
CA GLN A 98 -3.94 -5.55 -6.98
C GLN A 98 -2.83 -4.59 -6.55
N GLN A 99 -1.88 -4.30 -7.44
CA GLN A 99 -0.75 -3.40 -7.14
C GLN A 99 -1.24 -2.07 -6.56
N GLU A 100 -2.22 -1.43 -7.19
CA GLU A 100 -2.82 -0.18 -6.69
C GLU A 100 -3.30 -0.31 -5.23
N MET A 101 -3.93 -1.44 -4.89
CA MET A 101 -4.45 -1.65 -3.54
C MET A 101 -3.33 -1.85 -2.51
N ALA A 102 -2.25 -2.54 -2.88
CA ALA A 102 -1.06 -2.67 -2.05
C ALA A 102 -0.41 -1.30 -1.77
N GLU A 103 -0.33 -0.44 -2.80
CA GLU A 103 0.16 0.94 -2.67
C GLU A 103 -0.76 1.80 -1.80
N MET A 104 -2.09 1.71 -1.99
CA MET A 104 -3.06 2.46 -1.19
C MET A 104 -3.07 2.03 0.28
N LEU A 105 -2.93 0.74 0.55
CA LEU A 105 -2.84 0.21 1.91
C LEU A 105 -1.60 0.74 2.65
N ALA A 106 -0.44 0.73 1.99
CA ALA A 106 0.79 1.32 2.54
C ALA A 106 0.64 2.84 2.75
N PHE A 107 0.11 3.55 1.74
CA PHE A 107 0.04 5.01 1.72
C PHE A 107 -1.01 5.58 2.68
N ASN A 108 -2.22 5.01 2.71
CA ASN A 108 -3.30 5.60 3.48
C ASN A 108 -3.31 5.15 4.95
N LEU A 109 -2.86 3.93 5.24
CA LEU A 109 -3.05 3.30 6.54
C LEU A 109 -1.73 2.84 7.19
N LEU A 110 -1.02 1.88 6.59
CA LEU A 110 0.08 1.19 7.27
C LEU A 110 1.26 2.11 7.64
N GLN A 111 1.50 3.18 6.91
CA GLN A 111 2.52 4.16 7.30
C GLN A 111 2.24 4.88 8.63
N HIS A 112 1.06 4.69 9.23
CA HIS A 112 0.62 5.35 10.45
C HIS A 112 0.51 4.40 11.65
N VAL A 113 0.79 3.10 11.48
CA VAL A 113 0.74 2.12 12.56
C VAL A 113 2.12 1.94 13.21
N ASP A 114 2.16 1.66 14.50
CA ASP A 114 3.41 1.56 15.25
C ASP A 114 4.28 0.35 14.83
N PHE A 115 3.63 -0.72 14.37
CA PHE A 115 4.32 -1.92 13.91
C PHE A 115 4.74 -1.87 12.43
N ALA A 116 4.58 -0.73 11.76
CA ALA A 116 4.87 -0.57 10.32
C ALA A 116 6.28 -1.06 9.92
N PRO A 117 7.37 -0.73 10.65
CA PRO A 117 8.70 -1.21 10.27
C PRO A 117 8.81 -2.74 10.31
N ALA A 118 8.34 -3.37 11.38
CA ALA A 118 8.40 -4.84 11.54
C ALA A 118 7.59 -5.55 10.45
N LEU A 119 6.38 -5.06 10.17
CA LEU A 119 5.52 -5.60 9.12
C LEU A 119 6.17 -5.47 7.72
N ALA A 120 6.81 -4.33 7.44
CA ALA A 120 7.48 -4.11 6.17
C ALA A 120 8.61 -5.11 5.95
N TYR A 121 9.45 -5.34 6.96
CA TYR A 121 10.54 -6.34 6.87
C TYR A 121 9.99 -7.75 6.71
N GLN A 122 8.96 -8.12 7.45
CA GLN A 122 8.30 -9.42 7.33
C GLN A 122 7.75 -9.65 5.92
N TRP A 123 7.05 -8.68 5.37
CA TRP A 123 6.42 -8.82 4.04
C TRP A 123 7.42 -8.70 2.89
N MET A 124 8.49 -7.92 3.06
CA MET A 124 9.58 -7.81 2.09
C MET A 124 10.30 -9.15 1.89
N ALA A 125 10.54 -9.89 2.99
CA ALA A 125 11.21 -11.19 2.98
C ALA A 125 10.31 -12.36 2.57
N GLY A 126 8.99 -12.13 2.41
CA GLY A 126 8.04 -13.18 2.03
C GLY A 126 7.98 -13.39 0.51
N ASP A 127 7.27 -14.46 0.08
CA ASP A 127 7.18 -14.87 -1.32
C ASP A 127 6.06 -14.16 -2.11
N ARG A 128 5.17 -13.43 -1.43
CA ARG A 128 4.01 -12.80 -2.04
C ARG A 128 4.36 -11.44 -2.64
N MET A 129 4.29 -11.33 -3.97
CA MET A 129 4.64 -10.11 -4.72
C MET A 129 3.81 -8.89 -4.32
N ASP A 130 2.53 -9.06 -4.05
CA ASP A 130 1.64 -7.97 -3.61
C ASP A 130 2.02 -7.44 -2.22
N ARG A 131 2.42 -8.34 -1.30
CA ARG A 131 2.95 -7.96 0.01
C ARG A 131 4.34 -7.31 -0.10
N GLN A 132 5.20 -7.79 -0.99
CA GLN A 132 6.50 -7.16 -1.27
C GLN A 132 6.32 -5.73 -1.81
N ILE A 133 5.39 -5.52 -2.76
CA ILE A 133 5.05 -4.17 -3.27
C ILE A 133 4.61 -3.27 -2.12
N CYS A 134 3.68 -3.75 -1.28
CA CYS A 134 3.21 -3.01 -0.11
C CYS A 134 4.35 -2.66 0.84
N ALA A 135 5.24 -3.62 1.14
CA ALA A 135 6.38 -3.47 2.03
C ALA A 135 7.37 -2.41 1.54
N TYR A 136 7.79 -2.46 0.27
CA TYR A 136 8.69 -1.45 -0.30
C TYR A 136 8.04 -0.05 -0.36
N GLN A 137 6.76 0.03 -0.69
CA GLN A 137 6.03 1.31 -0.63
C GLN A 137 5.93 1.84 0.80
N LEU A 138 5.73 0.95 1.78
CA LEU A 138 5.69 1.31 3.20
C LEU A 138 7.06 1.81 3.67
N LEU A 139 8.15 1.10 3.35
CA LEU A 139 9.51 1.52 3.67
C LEU A 139 9.85 2.87 3.02
N ALA A 140 9.48 3.09 1.76
CA ALA A 140 9.65 4.38 1.12
C ALA A 140 8.97 5.52 1.91
N ARG A 141 7.78 5.28 2.49
CA ARG A 141 7.08 6.26 3.33
C ARG A 141 7.78 6.49 4.66
N LEU A 142 8.26 5.43 5.28
CA LEU A 142 9.00 5.52 6.54
C LEU A 142 10.32 6.31 6.35
N PHE A 143 11.07 6.02 5.30
CA PHE A 143 12.28 6.78 4.96
C PHE A 143 11.98 8.26 4.67
N MET A 144 10.90 8.56 3.94
CA MET A 144 10.46 9.95 3.74
C MET A 144 10.10 10.69 5.03
N LYS A 145 9.73 9.97 6.08
CA LYS A 145 9.47 10.52 7.43
C LYS A 145 10.75 10.62 8.28
N GLY A 146 11.92 10.26 7.74
CA GLY A 146 13.18 10.23 8.48
C GLY A 146 13.32 9.03 9.42
N CYS A 147 12.54 7.97 9.22
CA CYS A 147 12.72 6.73 9.99
C CYS A 147 13.95 6.00 9.48
N GLU A 148 15.05 6.10 10.21
CA GLU A 148 16.31 5.45 9.87
C GLU A 148 16.33 3.99 10.33
N PRO A 149 16.74 3.03 9.48
CA PRO A 149 16.99 1.66 9.92
C PRO A 149 18.26 1.61 10.78
N ASN A 150 18.32 0.70 11.76
CA ASN A 150 19.59 0.38 12.40
C ASN A 150 20.51 -0.41 11.43
N GLU A 151 21.79 -0.58 11.77
CA GLU A 151 22.76 -1.23 10.87
C GLU A 151 22.30 -2.62 10.38
N ARG A 152 21.81 -3.46 11.28
CA ARG A 152 21.30 -4.78 10.91
C ARG A 152 20.10 -4.70 9.96
N GLY A 153 19.16 -3.81 10.25
CA GLY A 153 18.01 -3.57 9.39
C GLY A 153 18.40 -3.00 8.02
N LEU A 154 19.42 -2.13 7.99
CA LEU A 154 19.94 -1.61 6.73
C LEU A 154 20.57 -2.72 5.87
N ASP A 155 21.38 -3.59 6.47
CA ASP A 155 22.01 -4.70 5.74
C ASP A 155 20.94 -5.67 5.20
N GLU A 156 19.98 -6.07 6.04
CA GLU A 156 18.86 -6.92 5.62
C GLU A 156 18.03 -6.27 4.48
N TYR A 157 17.75 -4.98 4.61
CA TYR A 157 17.04 -4.24 3.56
C TYR A 157 17.83 -4.22 2.23
N LEU A 158 19.14 -3.92 2.28
CA LEU A 158 19.98 -3.87 1.09
C LEU A 158 20.09 -5.24 0.40
N ASP A 159 20.17 -6.31 1.16
CA ASP A 159 20.16 -7.67 0.62
C ASP A 159 18.84 -7.99 -0.08
N GLN A 160 17.71 -7.74 0.57
CA GLN A 160 16.38 -8.01 0.02
C GLN A 160 16.07 -7.11 -1.21
N VAL A 161 16.40 -5.83 -1.15
CA VAL A 161 16.15 -4.90 -2.26
C VAL A 161 17.00 -5.25 -3.49
N SER A 162 18.21 -5.81 -3.29
CA SER A 162 19.06 -6.28 -4.39
C SER A 162 18.39 -7.37 -5.21
N VAL A 163 17.72 -8.31 -4.54
CA VAL A 163 16.94 -9.39 -5.16
C VAL A 163 15.69 -8.82 -5.83
N ALA A 164 14.97 -7.93 -5.13
CA ALA A 164 13.74 -7.33 -5.65
C ALA A 164 13.97 -6.49 -6.91
N LEU A 165 15.11 -5.80 -7.03
CA LEU A 165 15.49 -5.05 -8.25
C LEU A 165 15.70 -5.95 -9.47
N GLN A 166 15.94 -7.24 -9.28
CA GLN A 166 16.13 -8.25 -10.32
C GLN A 166 14.86 -9.12 -10.52
N SER A 167 13.78 -8.85 -9.79
CA SER A 167 12.53 -9.61 -9.91
C SER A 167 11.93 -9.53 -11.31
N ASP A 168 11.31 -10.59 -11.80
CA ASP A 168 10.54 -10.59 -13.05
C ASP A 168 9.26 -9.74 -12.94
N ASN A 169 8.77 -9.51 -11.73
CA ASN A 169 7.60 -8.68 -11.49
C ASN A 169 7.95 -7.18 -11.54
N LEU A 170 7.40 -6.48 -12.54
CA LEU A 170 7.65 -5.04 -12.74
C LEU A 170 7.20 -4.19 -11.54
N GLY A 171 6.08 -4.54 -10.89
CA GLY A 171 5.57 -3.82 -9.72
C GLY A 171 6.52 -3.91 -8.53
N VAL A 172 7.10 -5.10 -8.28
CA VAL A 172 8.12 -5.30 -7.24
C VAL A 172 9.37 -4.47 -7.54
N ARG A 173 9.89 -4.54 -8.79
CA ARG A 173 11.06 -3.74 -9.19
C ARG A 173 10.84 -2.25 -9.00
N HIS A 174 9.68 -1.73 -9.41
CA HIS A 174 9.36 -0.31 -9.26
C HIS A 174 9.24 0.11 -7.79
N ALA A 175 8.56 -0.68 -6.95
CA ALA A 175 8.42 -0.39 -5.54
C ALA A 175 9.78 -0.44 -4.82
N ALA A 176 10.61 -1.44 -5.12
CA ALA A 176 11.97 -1.58 -4.60
C ALA A 176 12.85 -0.39 -4.99
N SER A 177 12.84 0.00 -6.27
CA SER A 177 13.61 1.15 -6.77
C SER A 177 13.16 2.46 -6.11
N ALA A 178 11.84 2.69 -5.98
CA ALA A 178 11.30 3.87 -5.31
C ALA A 178 11.72 3.92 -3.83
N SER A 179 11.67 2.80 -3.14
CA SER A 179 12.10 2.66 -1.75
C SER A 179 13.60 2.96 -1.59
N LEU A 180 14.45 2.39 -2.46
CA LEU A 180 15.89 2.59 -2.44
C LEU A 180 16.28 4.07 -2.64
N GLN A 181 15.60 4.77 -3.56
CA GLN A 181 15.78 6.21 -3.75
C GLN A 181 15.44 7.01 -2.49
N LYS A 182 14.42 6.59 -1.72
CA LYS A 182 14.06 7.26 -0.48
C LYS A 182 15.02 6.97 0.66
N LEU A 183 15.61 5.78 0.69
CA LEU A 183 16.71 5.47 1.61
C LEU A 183 17.92 6.39 1.35
N ALA A 184 18.36 6.53 0.09
CA ALA A 184 19.47 7.41 -0.27
C ALA A 184 19.28 8.86 0.19
N MET A 185 18.03 9.35 0.20
CA MET A 185 17.70 10.71 0.65
C MET A 185 17.79 10.93 2.16
N LEU A 186 18.03 9.90 2.99
CA LEU A 186 18.21 10.04 4.42
C LEU A 186 19.56 10.70 4.80
N GLY A 187 20.57 10.60 3.93
CA GLY A 187 21.87 11.23 4.13
C GLY A 187 23.00 10.56 3.37
N ASP A 188 24.16 11.22 3.34
CA ASP A 188 25.33 10.82 2.53
C ASP A 188 25.79 9.36 2.79
N SER A 189 25.70 8.90 4.03
CA SER A 189 26.08 7.53 4.37
C SER A 189 25.16 6.49 3.72
N TYR A 190 23.87 6.78 3.65
CA TYR A 190 22.88 5.93 2.98
C TYR A 190 23.04 5.99 1.46
N GLU A 191 23.28 7.18 0.91
CA GLU A 191 23.54 7.36 -0.51
C GLU A 191 24.75 6.53 -0.95
N GLN A 192 25.86 6.59 -0.23
CA GLN A 192 27.07 5.78 -0.50
C GLN A 192 26.78 4.27 -0.48
N ARG A 193 25.97 3.78 0.47
CA ARG A 193 25.58 2.36 0.55
C ARG A 193 24.70 1.96 -0.65
N VAL A 194 23.79 2.82 -1.07
CA VAL A 194 22.95 2.61 -2.26
C VAL A 194 23.81 2.59 -3.53
N ASP A 195 24.73 3.52 -3.70
CA ASP A 195 25.63 3.56 -4.86
C ASP A 195 26.50 2.30 -4.95
N GLN A 196 27.05 1.84 -3.82
CA GLN A 196 27.78 0.58 -3.74
C GLN A 196 26.95 -0.63 -4.17
N LEU A 197 25.69 -0.69 -3.74
CA LEU A 197 24.76 -1.73 -4.14
C LEU A 197 24.51 -1.69 -5.65
N LEU A 198 24.18 -0.53 -6.18
CA LEU A 198 23.88 -0.37 -7.62
C LEU A 198 25.11 -0.69 -8.50
N ALA A 199 26.30 -0.29 -8.06
CA ALA A 199 27.54 -0.65 -8.75
C ALA A 199 27.78 -2.15 -8.79
N ARG A 200 27.48 -2.89 -7.70
CA ARG A 200 27.58 -4.35 -7.67
C ARG A 200 26.59 -5.04 -8.62
N LEU A 201 25.36 -4.51 -8.73
CA LEU A 201 24.33 -5.07 -9.61
C LEU A 201 24.61 -4.81 -11.11
N GLN A 202 25.42 -3.81 -11.42
CA GLN A 202 25.83 -3.49 -12.80
C GLN A 202 27.16 -4.17 -13.21
N ALA A 203 27.89 -4.75 -12.26
CA ALA A 203 29.11 -5.47 -12.56
C ALA A 203 28.80 -6.73 -13.37
N PRO A 204 29.55 -7.04 -14.46
CA PRO A 204 29.34 -8.15 -15.34
C PRO A 204 29.58 -9.51 -14.67
#